data_5bcd62e0250145ce9e99e11d1876f6b6
#
_entry.id   5bcd62e0250145ce9e99e11d1876f6b6
#
_cell.length_a   1.000
_cell.length_b   1.000
_cell.length_c   1.000
_cell.angle_alpha   90.00
_cell.angle_beta   90.00
_cell.angle_gamma   90.00
#
_symmetry.space_group_name_H-M   'P 1'
#
loop_
_entity.id
_entity.type
_entity.pdbx_description
1 polymer ?
#
loop_
_entity_poly.entity_id
_entity_poly.type
_entity_poly.pdbx_seq_one_letter_code
_entity_poly.pdbx_strand_id
1 'polypeptide(L)'
;NKVLLETVVLALGTNTVDNYESLLNQFIAKLPKGHRLILVTPYDGRTAHDGTSIAVKTRQYELELAKKYDYVFVADWYQTAIQHPEIWYGTDYVHFGSETTTITKGGELYAQTVKQAIDEAVKKGTVKK
;
A
#
# COMPACT_ATOMS: atom_id res chain seq x y z
N ASN A 1 9.98 17.77 11.04
CA ASN A 1 11.34 17.52 11.15
C ASN A 1 11.83 16.53 10.09
N LYS A 2 13.11 16.27 10.09
CA LYS A 2 13.75 15.48 9.02
C LYS A 2 13.18 14.09 8.86
N VAL A 3 12.82 13.42 9.94
CA VAL A 3 12.31 12.03 9.89
C VAL A 3 11.00 11.97 9.10
N LEU A 4 10.10 12.91 9.34
CA LEU A 4 8.83 12.95 8.62
C LEU A 4 9.02 13.28 7.15
N LEU A 5 10.00 14.13 6.82
CA LEU A 5 10.28 14.51 5.44
C LEU A 5 10.98 13.40 4.66
N GLU A 6 11.67 12.49 5.34
CA GLU A 6 12.40 11.39 4.72
C GLU A 6 11.50 10.23 4.29
N THR A 7 10.30 10.12 4.86
CA THR A 7 9.40 9.01 4.58
C THR A 7 8.25 9.48 3.68
N VAL A 8 8.13 8.85 2.52
CA VAL A 8 7.06 9.11 1.55
C VAL A 8 6.15 7.89 1.50
N VAL A 9 4.85 8.11 1.59
CA VAL A 9 3.86 7.04 1.48
C VAL A 9 3.11 7.22 0.17
N LEU A 10 3.08 6.19 -0.65
CA LEU A 10 2.37 6.18 -1.92
C LEU A 10 1.33 5.06 -1.91
N ALA A 11 0.07 5.42 -2.05
CA ALA A 11 -1.02 4.47 -2.17
C ALA A 11 -1.62 4.59 -3.57
N LEU A 12 -1.35 3.61 -4.42
CA LEU A 12 -2.06 3.48 -5.68
C LEU A 12 -3.39 2.79 -5.40
N GLY A 13 -4.48 3.45 -5.74
CA GLY A 13 -5.80 2.94 -5.45
C GLY A 13 -6.22 1.78 -6.35
N THR A 14 -7.40 1.25 -6.07
CA THR A 14 -7.98 0.16 -6.83
C THR A 14 -8.39 0.57 -8.25
N ASN A 15 -8.49 1.86 -8.51
CA ASN A 15 -8.71 2.40 -9.86
C ASN A 15 -7.39 2.57 -10.61
N THR A 16 -6.51 1.63 -10.43
CA THR A 16 -5.20 1.66 -11.05
C THR A 16 -5.30 1.54 -12.56
N VAL A 17 -4.31 2.09 -13.20
CA VAL A 17 -4.16 2.07 -14.64
C VAL A 17 -3.21 0.96 -15.07
N ASP A 18 -3.27 0.58 -16.32
CA ASP A 18 -2.46 -0.52 -16.86
C ASP A 18 -0.96 -0.25 -16.77
N ASN A 19 -0.55 1.01 -16.74
CA ASN A 19 0.86 1.38 -16.71
C ASN A 19 1.43 1.51 -15.30
N TYR A 20 0.91 0.77 -14.32
CA TYR A 20 1.35 0.83 -12.93
C TYR A 20 2.87 0.59 -12.78
N GLU A 21 3.45 -0.30 -13.57
CA GLU A 21 4.89 -0.57 -13.50
C GLU A 21 5.70 0.66 -13.86
N SER A 22 5.32 1.32 -14.95
CA SER A 22 6.00 2.55 -15.41
C SER A 22 5.86 3.66 -14.36
N LEU A 23 4.66 3.84 -13.80
CA LEU A 23 4.41 4.86 -12.79
C LEU A 23 5.24 4.63 -11.53
N LEU A 24 5.28 3.41 -11.04
CA LEU A 24 6.07 3.05 -9.85
C LEU A 24 7.56 3.25 -10.10
N ASN A 25 8.06 2.81 -11.25
CA ASN A 25 9.46 2.98 -11.60
C ASN A 25 9.85 4.46 -11.72
N GLN A 26 8.98 5.28 -12.31
CA GLN A 26 9.22 6.73 -12.41
C GLN A 26 9.23 7.38 -11.02
N PHE A 27 8.32 6.97 -10.15
CA PHE A 27 8.24 7.50 -8.80
C PHE A 27 9.52 7.20 -8.03
N ILE A 28 10.00 5.95 -8.10
CA ILE A 28 11.24 5.55 -7.43
C ILE A 28 12.44 6.30 -8.00
N ALA A 29 12.51 6.46 -9.33
CA ALA A 29 13.59 7.19 -9.96
C ALA A 29 13.65 8.66 -9.50
N LYS A 30 12.50 9.27 -9.27
CA LYS A 30 12.39 10.66 -8.83
C LYS A 30 12.48 10.84 -7.33
N LEU A 31 12.44 9.76 -6.55
CA LEU A 31 12.56 9.84 -5.10
C LEU A 31 13.91 10.46 -4.74
N PRO A 32 13.95 11.54 -3.96
CA PRO A 32 15.23 12.18 -3.60
C PRO A 32 16.11 11.27 -2.74
N LYS A 33 17.39 11.46 -2.84
CA LYS A 33 18.36 10.79 -1.96
C LYS A 33 18.05 11.13 -0.50
N GLY A 34 18.25 10.19 0.38
CA GLY A 34 17.93 10.37 1.80
C GLY A 34 16.49 10.06 2.16
N HIS A 35 15.67 9.64 1.19
CA HIS A 35 14.27 9.31 1.40
C HIS A 35 14.04 7.80 1.37
N ARG A 36 12.96 7.36 2.01
CA ARG A 36 12.43 6.00 1.91
C ARG A 36 11.00 6.05 1.43
N LEU A 37 10.56 4.97 0.81
CA LEU A 37 9.24 4.88 0.21
C LEU A 37 8.44 3.74 0.82
N ILE A 38 7.23 4.03 1.24
CA ILE A 38 6.25 3.04 1.69
C ILE A 38 5.21 2.91 0.59
N LEU A 39 5.08 1.73 0.02
CA LEU A 39 4.04 1.42 -0.95
C LEU A 39 2.88 0.73 -0.26
N VAL A 40 1.69 1.30 -0.35
CA VAL A 40 0.48 0.69 0.20
C VAL A 40 -0.17 -0.13 -0.91
N THR A 41 -0.31 -1.43 -0.68
CA THR A 41 -0.86 -2.31 -1.71
C THR A 41 -2.34 -2.07 -1.92
N PRO A 42 -2.83 -2.12 -3.17
CA PRO A 42 -4.26 -1.94 -3.45
C PRO A 42 -5.06 -3.20 -3.14
N TYR A 43 -6.32 -3.03 -2.79
CA TYR A 43 -7.26 -4.12 -2.61
C TYR A 43 -8.55 -3.81 -3.37
N ASP A 44 -8.97 -4.74 -4.21
CA ASP A 44 -10.29 -4.74 -4.84
C ASP A 44 -10.92 -6.10 -4.56
N GLY A 45 -11.89 -6.12 -3.65
CA GLY A 45 -12.52 -7.36 -3.19
C GLY A 45 -13.31 -8.08 -4.29
N ARG A 46 -13.65 -7.38 -5.37
CA ARG A 46 -14.36 -7.98 -6.50
C ARG A 46 -13.45 -8.92 -7.30
N THR A 47 -12.14 -8.67 -7.26
CA THR A 47 -11.14 -9.39 -8.06
C THR A 47 -9.94 -9.85 -7.23
N ALA A 48 -10.07 -9.91 -5.90
CA ALA A 48 -8.95 -10.17 -5.01
C ALA A 48 -8.26 -11.52 -5.25
N HIS A 49 -9.00 -12.50 -5.76
CA HIS A 49 -8.47 -13.83 -6.05
C HIS A 49 -8.18 -14.04 -7.54
N ASP A 50 -8.32 -13.01 -8.35
CA ASP A 50 -8.03 -13.07 -9.78
C ASP A 50 -6.63 -12.55 -10.06
N GLY A 51 -5.70 -13.45 -10.35
CA GLY A 51 -4.32 -13.11 -10.64
C GLY A 51 -4.11 -12.24 -11.89
N THR A 52 -5.15 -12.06 -12.71
CA THR A 52 -5.09 -11.19 -13.89
C THR A 52 -5.55 -9.77 -13.59
N SER A 53 -6.09 -9.51 -12.40
CA SER A 53 -6.55 -8.17 -12.06
C SER A 53 -5.38 -7.19 -11.88
N ILE A 54 -5.62 -5.95 -12.23
CA ILE A 54 -4.61 -4.89 -12.10
C ILE A 54 -4.20 -4.71 -10.64
N ALA A 55 -5.15 -4.75 -9.71
CA ALA A 55 -4.85 -4.60 -8.29
C ALA A 55 -3.92 -5.70 -7.78
N VAL A 56 -4.18 -6.95 -8.14
CA VAL A 56 -3.33 -8.09 -7.73
C VAL A 56 -1.95 -7.98 -8.36
N LYS A 57 -1.88 -7.65 -9.63
CA LYS A 57 -0.60 -7.48 -10.33
C LYS A 57 0.21 -6.31 -9.76
N THR A 58 -0.44 -5.20 -9.43
CA THR A 58 0.20 -4.04 -8.80
C THR A 58 0.83 -4.44 -7.48
N ARG A 59 0.09 -5.16 -6.63
CA ARG A 59 0.62 -5.66 -5.36
C ARG A 59 1.87 -6.52 -5.58
N GLN A 60 1.80 -7.47 -6.50
CA GLN A 60 2.94 -8.35 -6.77
C GLN A 60 4.17 -7.55 -7.19
N TYR A 61 3.98 -6.56 -8.05
CA TYR A 61 5.08 -5.71 -8.49
C TYR A 61 5.64 -4.87 -7.35
N GLU A 62 4.79 -4.34 -6.49
CA GLU A 62 5.24 -3.58 -5.31
C GLU A 62 6.07 -4.44 -4.36
N LEU A 63 5.66 -5.70 -4.15
CA LEU A 63 6.46 -6.64 -3.34
C LEU A 63 7.82 -6.92 -3.97
N GLU A 64 7.89 -7.03 -5.29
CA GLU A 64 9.15 -7.20 -6.01
C GLU A 64 10.06 -5.98 -5.85
N LEU A 65 9.50 -4.77 -5.94
CA LEU A 65 10.27 -3.53 -5.75
C LEU A 65 10.86 -3.44 -4.36
N ALA A 66 10.12 -3.88 -3.33
CA ALA A 66 10.61 -3.89 -1.96
C ALA A 66 11.77 -4.88 -1.77
N LYS A 67 11.81 -5.95 -2.55
CA LYS A 67 12.94 -6.88 -2.54
C LYS A 67 14.15 -6.31 -3.29
N LYS A 68 13.89 -5.52 -4.31
CA LYS A 68 14.95 -4.96 -5.17
C LYS A 68 15.65 -3.78 -4.52
N TYR A 69 14.93 -2.94 -3.79
CA TYR A 69 15.45 -1.71 -3.19
C TYR A 69 15.29 -1.75 -1.67
N ASP A 70 16.37 -1.58 -0.94
CA ASP A 70 16.36 -1.64 0.52
C ASP A 70 15.71 -0.42 1.18
N TYR A 71 15.39 0.62 0.41
CA TYR A 71 14.69 1.81 0.87
C TYR A 71 13.22 1.83 0.46
N VAL A 72 12.72 0.75 -0.15
CA VAL A 72 11.31 0.58 -0.52
C VAL A 72 10.68 -0.46 0.39
N PHE A 73 9.56 -0.11 1.01
CA PHE A 73 8.85 -0.95 1.96
C PHE A 73 7.39 -1.07 1.52
N VAL A 74 6.72 -2.12 1.97
CA VAL A 74 5.32 -2.37 1.63
C VAL A 74 4.47 -2.35 2.88
N ALA A 75 3.40 -1.53 2.86
CA ALA A 75 2.29 -1.63 3.79
C ALA A 75 1.23 -2.50 3.09
N ASP A 76 1.10 -3.75 3.50
CA ASP A 76 0.32 -4.74 2.75
C ASP A 76 -1.16 -4.67 3.14
N TRP A 77 -1.83 -3.61 2.68
CA TRP A 77 -3.26 -3.43 2.90
C TRP A 77 -4.09 -4.57 2.30
N TYR A 78 -3.69 -5.10 1.15
CA TYR A 78 -4.36 -6.24 0.53
C TYR A 78 -4.49 -7.40 1.52
N GLN A 79 -3.41 -7.75 2.20
CA GLN A 79 -3.39 -8.87 3.13
C GLN A 79 -4.29 -8.58 4.35
N THR A 80 -4.22 -7.37 4.89
CA THR A 80 -5.08 -6.97 6.01
C THR A 80 -6.56 -7.01 5.60
N ALA A 81 -6.88 -6.50 4.42
CA ALA A 81 -8.24 -6.43 3.92
C ALA A 81 -8.86 -7.83 3.76
N ILE A 82 -8.09 -8.78 3.23
CA ILE A 82 -8.56 -10.16 3.07
C ILE A 82 -8.82 -10.83 4.42
N GLN A 83 -8.02 -10.53 5.42
CA GLN A 83 -8.14 -11.11 6.76
C GLN A 83 -9.31 -10.53 7.56
N HIS A 84 -9.93 -9.46 7.10
CA HIS A 84 -11.02 -8.79 7.80
C HIS A 84 -12.26 -8.63 6.92
N PRO A 85 -12.92 -9.75 6.55
CA PRO A 85 -14.09 -9.68 5.67
C PRO A 85 -15.24 -8.85 6.27
N GLU A 86 -15.27 -8.71 7.59
CA GLU A 86 -16.34 -7.98 8.26
C GLU A 86 -16.42 -6.50 7.85
N ILE A 87 -15.33 -5.89 7.41
CA ILE A 87 -15.37 -4.49 6.98
C ILE A 87 -15.98 -4.30 5.59
N TRP A 88 -16.18 -5.40 4.86
CA TRP A 88 -16.67 -5.36 3.49
C TRP A 88 -18.13 -5.76 3.35
N TYR A 89 -18.75 -6.31 4.40
CA TYR A 89 -20.16 -6.76 4.33
C TYR A 89 -21.07 -5.57 3.99
N GLY A 90 -21.93 -5.75 3.02
CA GLY A 90 -22.86 -4.73 2.58
C GLY A 90 -22.23 -3.60 1.78
N THR A 91 -20.99 -3.76 1.34
CA THR A 91 -20.25 -2.73 0.60
C THR A 91 -20.06 -3.15 -0.86
N ASP A 92 -19.40 -2.28 -1.63
CA ASP A 92 -18.95 -2.58 -2.99
C ASP A 92 -17.64 -3.37 -3.02
N TYR A 93 -17.10 -3.74 -1.86
CA TYR A 93 -15.82 -4.45 -1.69
C TYR A 93 -14.59 -3.65 -2.15
N VAL A 94 -14.74 -2.35 -2.32
CA VAL A 94 -13.65 -1.42 -2.65
C VAL A 94 -13.53 -0.36 -1.55
N HIS A 95 -14.66 0.14 -1.07
CA HIS A 95 -14.74 1.12 0.00
C HIS A 95 -15.26 0.46 1.28
N PHE A 96 -14.85 0.97 2.45
CA PHE A 96 -15.20 0.38 3.77
C PHE A 96 -16.67 0.52 4.03
N GLY A 97 -17.59 0.36 3.46
CA GLY A 97 -18.99 0.43 3.79
C GLY A 97 -19.53 1.84 4.05
N SER A 98 -20.83 1.90 4.18
CA SER A 98 -21.54 3.13 4.46
C SER A 98 -21.92 3.29 5.94
N GLU A 99 -21.78 2.24 6.73
CA GLU A 99 -22.09 2.30 8.15
C GLU A 99 -20.89 2.78 8.97
N THR A 100 -21.14 3.60 9.96
CA THR A 100 -20.10 4.22 10.78
C THR A 100 -19.14 3.19 11.38
N THR A 101 -19.66 2.04 11.85
CA THR A 101 -18.83 1.00 12.48
C THR A 101 -17.84 0.38 11.49
N THR A 102 -18.29 0.05 10.27
CA THR A 102 -17.42 -0.54 9.27
C THR A 102 -16.42 0.46 8.71
N ILE A 103 -16.82 1.71 8.56
CA ILE A 103 -15.95 2.80 8.14
C ILE A 103 -14.84 2.99 9.18
N THR A 104 -15.20 3.08 10.46
CA THR A 104 -14.24 3.30 11.55
C THR A 104 -13.26 2.13 11.65
N LYS A 105 -13.78 0.90 11.64
CA LYS A 105 -12.93 -0.28 11.72
C LYS A 105 -11.99 -0.41 10.53
N GLY A 106 -12.51 -0.21 9.32
CA GLY A 106 -11.70 -0.23 8.10
C GLY A 106 -10.60 0.83 8.12
N GLY A 107 -10.95 2.04 8.54
CA GLY A 107 -10.00 3.13 8.66
C GLY A 107 -8.91 2.86 9.70
N GLU A 108 -9.27 2.29 10.84
CA GLU A 108 -8.30 1.91 11.87
C GLU A 108 -7.35 0.83 11.38
N LEU A 109 -7.86 -0.20 10.71
CA LEU A 109 -7.04 -1.27 10.16
C LEU A 109 -6.07 -0.75 9.09
N TYR A 110 -6.57 0.15 8.23
CA TYR A 110 -5.74 0.78 7.21
C TYR A 110 -4.62 1.59 7.86
N ALA A 111 -4.97 2.45 8.81
CA ALA A 111 -4.01 3.28 9.51
C ALA A 111 -2.96 2.44 10.26
N GLN A 112 -3.37 1.36 10.91
CA GLN A 112 -2.45 0.45 11.59
C GLN A 112 -1.49 -0.22 10.61
N THR A 113 -1.99 -0.67 9.46
CA THR A 113 -1.16 -1.30 8.44
C THR A 113 -0.08 -0.35 7.94
N VAL A 114 -0.46 0.89 7.65
CA VAL A 114 0.50 1.92 7.19
C VAL A 114 1.47 2.27 8.30
N LYS A 115 0.98 2.45 9.53
CA LYS A 115 1.83 2.78 10.67
C LYS A 115 2.88 1.71 10.94
N GLN A 116 2.50 0.44 10.91
CA GLN A 116 3.45 -0.65 11.10
C GLN A 116 4.57 -0.62 10.06
N ALA A 117 4.23 -0.38 8.80
CA ALA A 117 5.21 -0.32 7.74
C ALA A 117 6.16 0.86 7.93
N ILE A 118 5.64 2.02 8.34
CA ILE A 118 6.46 3.20 8.63
C ILE A 118 7.40 2.91 9.81
N ASP A 119 6.88 2.34 10.89
CA ASP A 119 7.68 2.02 12.08
C ASP A 119 8.82 1.06 11.75
N GLU A 120 8.54 0.01 10.96
CA GLU A 120 9.55 -0.95 10.52
C GLU A 120 10.60 -0.29 9.63
N ALA A 121 10.18 0.58 8.72
CA ALA A 121 11.08 1.28 7.81
C ALA A 121 12.01 2.24 8.56
N VAL A 122 11.45 2.99 9.51
CA VAL A 122 12.23 3.91 10.34
C VAL A 122 13.22 3.14 11.21
N LYS A 123 12.79 2.02 11.79
CA LYS A 123 13.66 1.16 12.60
C LYS A 123 14.81 0.59 11.78
N LYS A 124 14.54 0.18 10.56
CA LYS A 124 15.59 -0.31 9.65
C LYS A 124 16.55 0.80 9.22
N GLY A 125 16.01 2.01 9.03
CA GLY A 125 16.80 3.20 8.76
C GLY A 125 17.36 3.35 7.36
N THR A 126 17.07 2.42 6.45
CA THR A 126 17.59 2.50 5.07
C THR A 126 16.87 3.58 4.28
N VAL A 127 17.65 4.32 3.51
CA VAL A 127 17.15 5.39 2.62
C VAL A 127 17.88 5.31 1.28
N LYS A 128 17.32 5.97 0.29
CA LYS A 128 17.93 6.04 -1.05
C LYS A 128 19.26 6.79 -0.95
N LYS A 129 20.31 6.21 -1.50
CA LYS A 129 21.67 6.78 -1.51
C LYS A 129 21.99 7.53 -2.78
#